data_6053384454bd4d7fa6ecf46a138c5ec8
#
_entry.id   6053384454bd4d7fa6ecf46a138c5ec8
#
_cell.length_a   1.000
_cell.length_b   1.000
_cell.length_c   1.000
_cell.angle_alpha   90.00
_cell.angle_beta   90.00
_cell.angle_gamma   90.00
#
_symmetry.space_group_name_H-M   'P 1'
#
loop_
_entity.id
_entity.type
_entity.pdbx_description
1 polymer ?
#
loop_
_entity_poly.entity_id
_entity_poly.type
_entity_poly.pdbx_seq_one_letter_code
_entity_poly.pdbx_strand_id
1 'polypeptide(L)'
;EFSLETFAGPVFASLRGSLGITEEEYQQSLCSENCYLQFISNSKSKADFFLTNDKRFFLKTQNKREIKFLLANLKIYIKHLKNYPHSLLVKFLGVHKIRIPGSRKKYFIVMQSVFYPDDRINARYDIKGCEVSRWTEPAPEGSQIIVVLKDLNFEGQFISLEHQRSWLVQQVEIDTNFLQRLNVLDYSFLLAYQPLHQDERNQSLSFASLIVRTKRSVNPGSSPVYTSVVGVPGAVPDDDASRPFSESDSGLKLSHDGDTTGSSFSPTCPEHVGPGADTPEIPDFKTQNRRLLPNLKNPLHVIDGPEQRYFIGIIDIFTVYSFKKRLEHLWKSLRHPGRSFSTVSPDAYCLRLCQWVQDHTK
;
A
#
# COMPACT_ATOMS: atom_id res chain seq x y z
N GLU A 1 -1.69 1.29 -35.12
CA GLU A 1 -0.45 1.45 -34.36
C GLU A 1 -0.65 2.48 -33.26
N PHE A 2 -0.26 2.23 -32.02
CA PHE A 2 -0.32 3.17 -30.90
C PHE A 2 1.09 3.52 -30.44
N SER A 3 1.26 4.65 -29.77
CA SER A 3 2.52 5.02 -29.11
C SER A 3 2.35 5.11 -27.61
N LEU A 4 3.29 4.52 -26.88
CA LEU A 4 3.38 4.56 -25.43
C LEU A 4 4.68 5.27 -25.02
N GLU A 5 4.56 6.28 -24.19
CA GLU A 5 5.69 7.03 -23.61
C GLU A 5 5.69 6.81 -22.10
N THR A 6 6.84 6.39 -21.56
CA THR A 6 7.04 6.17 -20.13
C THR A 6 7.87 7.29 -19.53
N PHE A 7 7.43 7.82 -18.38
CA PHE A 7 8.11 8.89 -17.65
C PHE A 7 8.88 8.33 -16.47
N ALA A 8 10.10 8.83 -16.28
CA ALA A 8 10.98 8.47 -15.16
C ALA A 8 11.14 6.93 -14.97
N GLY A 9 11.17 6.17 -16.08
CA GLY A 9 11.23 4.70 -16.08
C GLY A 9 12.23 4.10 -15.11
N PRO A 10 13.53 4.51 -15.11
CA PRO A 10 14.55 3.97 -14.19
C PRO A 10 14.22 4.20 -12.71
N VAL A 11 13.57 5.32 -12.37
CA VAL A 11 13.19 5.63 -10.98
C VAL A 11 12.09 4.69 -10.51
N PHE A 12 11.07 4.48 -11.35
CA PHE A 12 9.98 3.55 -11.02
C PHE A 12 10.44 2.10 -11.02
N ALA A 13 11.34 1.69 -11.93
CA ALA A 13 11.95 0.37 -11.92
C ALA A 13 12.71 0.10 -10.61
N SER A 14 13.51 1.07 -10.15
CA SER A 14 14.18 0.99 -8.85
C SER A 14 13.19 0.89 -7.69
N LEU A 15 12.07 1.60 -7.75
CA LEU A 15 11.03 1.50 -6.72
C LEU A 15 10.37 0.12 -6.73
N ARG A 16 9.98 -0.40 -7.91
CA ARG A 16 9.43 -1.77 -8.04
C ARG A 16 10.37 -2.81 -7.46
N GLY A 17 11.64 -2.79 -7.86
CA GLY A 17 12.66 -3.70 -7.32
C GLY A 17 12.78 -3.61 -5.79
N SER A 18 12.70 -2.39 -5.22
CA SER A 18 12.72 -2.19 -3.76
C SER A 18 11.47 -2.72 -3.04
N LEU A 19 10.39 -2.99 -3.77
CA LEU A 19 9.16 -3.59 -3.26
C LEU A 19 9.11 -5.10 -3.53
N GLY A 20 10.17 -5.68 -4.11
CA GLY A 20 10.20 -7.10 -4.49
C GLY A 20 9.36 -7.43 -5.72
N ILE A 21 9.04 -6.44 -6.54
CA ILE A 21 8.32 -6.63 -7.81
C ILE A 21 9.36 -6.67 -8.93
N THR A 22 9.48 -7.82 -9.61
CA THR A 22 10.37 -7.95 -10.76
C THR A 22 9.78 -7.26 -12.00
N GLU A 23 10.62 -6.92 -12.97
CA GLU A 23 10.15 -6.31 -14.21
C GLU A 23 9.32 -7.30 -15.03
N GLU A 24 9.66 -8.59 -14.96
CA GLU A 24 8.93 -9.68 -15.60
C GLU A 24 7.53 -9.83 -15.02
N GLU A 25 7.40 -9.88 -13.69
CA GLU A 25 6.09 -9.92 -13.01
C GLU A 25 5.24 -8.70 -13.35
N TYR A 26 5.86 -7.50 -13.32
CA TYR A 26 5.18 -6.26 -13.65
C TYR A 26 4.67 -6.25 -15.09
N GLN A 27 5.51 -6.63 -16.05
CA GLN A 27 5.12 -6.72 -17.45
C GLN A 27 4.06 -7.81 -17.68
N GLN A 28 4.25 -8.99 -17.11
CA GLN A 28 3.29 -10.11 -17.26
C GLN A 28 1.89 -9.72 -16.73
N SER A 29 1.82 -9.03 -15.61
CA SER A 29 0.55 -8.58 -15.07
C SER A 29 -0.12 -7.52 -15.95
N LEU A 30 0.66 -6.56 -16.50
CA LEU A 30 0.13 -5.49 -17.35
C LEU A 30 -0.15 -5.93 -18.79
N CYS A 31 0.56 -6.92 -19.32
CA CYS A 31 0.47 -7.35 -20.70
C CYS A 31 -0.15 -8.75 -20.83
N SER A 32 -0.83 -9.24 -19.80
CA SER A 32 -1.51 -10.53 -19.87
C SER A 32 -2.58 -10.52 -20.97
N GLU A 33 -2.82 -11.66 -21.60
CA GLU A 33 -3.89 -11.84 -22.59
C GLU A 33 -5.29 -11.73 -21.96
N ASN A 34 -5.37 -11.78 -20.64
CA ASN A 34 -6.60 -11.64 -19.89
C ASN A 34 -7.07 -10.19 -19.83
N CYS A 35 -8.38 -10.00 -19.84
CA CYS A 35 -9.00 -8.68 -19.81
C CYS A 35 -8.74 -7.96 -18.49
N TYR A 36 -8.54 -6.64 -18.57
CA TYR A 36 -8.61 -5.77 -17.41
C TYR A 36 -10.04 -5.71 -16.85
N LEU A 37 -10.13 -5.61 -15.53
CA LEU A 37 -11.39 -5.27 -14.87
C LEU A 37 -11.55 -3.75 -14.88
N GLN A 38 -12.57 -3.26 -15.57
CA GLN A 38 -12.86 -1.83 -15.60
C GLN A 38 -13.83 -1.47 -14.47
N PHE A 39 -13.50 -0.43 -13.72
CA PHE A 39 -14.37 0.11 -12.68
C PHE A 39 -15.02 1.40 -13.16
N ILE A 40 -16.34 1.47 -13.01
CA ILE A 40 -17.08 2.71 -13.16
C ILE A 40 -17.03 3.42 -11.81
N SER A 41 -16.24 4.48 -11.73
CA SER A 41 -16.17 5.27 -10.50
C SER A 41 -17.39 6.16 -10.38
N ASN A 42 -18.10 6.06 -9.26
CA ASN A 42 -19.13 7.01 -8.86
C ASN A 42 -18.55 8.36 -8.38
N SER A 43 -17.24 8.54 -8.51
CA SER A 43 -16.58 9.80 -8.17
C SER A 43 -16.89 10.86 -9.23
N LYS A 44 -16.86 12.14 -8.82
CA LYS A 44 -17.00 13.29 -9.72
C LYS A 44 -15.81 13.44 -10.69
N SER A 45 -14.77 12.63 -10.55
CA SER A 45 -13.65 12.59 -11.46
C SER A 45 -14.05 11.79 -12.71
N LYS A 46 -13.79 12.34 -13.89
CA LYS A 46 -13.97 11.68 -15.19
C LYS A 46 -12.80 10.72 -15.48
N ALA A 47 -12.19 10.14 -14.47
CA ALA A 47 -11.06 9.22 -14.62
C ALA A 47 -11.57 7.82 -14.93
N ASP A 48 -10.89 7.14 -15.82
CA ASP A 48 -11.09 5.72 -16.07
C ASP A 48 -10.21 4.93 -15.08
N PHE A 49 -10.73 3.84 -14.56
CA PHE A 49 -10.06 2.97 -13.59
C PHE A 49 -10.04 1.55 -14.12
N PHE A 50 -8.87 0.94 -14.05
CA PHE A 50 -8.67 -0.44 -14.47
C PHE A 50 -7.86 -1.19 -13.42
N LEU A 51 -8.17 -2.46 -13.21
CA LEU A 51 -7.43 -3.38 -12.38
C LEU A 51 -6.88 -4.50 -13.26
N THR A 52 -5.63 -4.88 -13.07
CA THR A 52 -5.07 -6.04 -13.76
C THR A 52 -5.85 -7.31 -13.41
N ASN A 53 -5.83 -8.30 -14.29
CA ASN A 53 -6.60 -9.53 -14.08
C ASN A 53 -6.20 -10.25 -12.77
N ASP A 54 -4.92 -10.24 -12.42
CA ASP A 54 -4.39 -10.77 -11.16
C ASP A 54 -4.66 -9.88 -9.94
N LYS A 55 -5.31 -8.73 -10.14
CA LYS A 55 -5.72 -7.75 -9.13
C LYS A 55 -4.57 -7.07 -8.37
N ARG A 56 -3.32 -7.22 -8.80
CA ARG A 56 -2.13 -6.65 -8.14
C ARG A 56 -1.98 -5.16 -8.40
N PHE A 57 -2.28 -4.71 -9.61
CA PHE A 57 -2.01 -3.34 -10.05
C PHE A 57 -3.28 -2.63 -10.49
N PHE A 58 -3.34 -1.38 -10.10
CA PHE A 58 -4.46 -0.50 -10.39
C PHE A 58 -3.99 0.61 -11.32
N LEU A 59 -4.70 0.81 -12.42
CA LEU A 59 -4.40 1.85 -13.40
C LEU A 59 -5.48 2.92 -13.31
N LYS A 60 -5.05 4.18 -13.28
CA LYS A 60 -5.93 5.33 -13.24
C LYS A 60 -5.53 6.36 -14.27
N THR A 61 -6.47 6.80 -15.10
CA THR A 61 -6.21 7.93 -15.98
C THR A 61 -6.13 9.22 -15.17
N GLN A 62 -5.17 10.09 -15.55
CA GLN A 62 -4.91 11.35 -14.87
C GLN A 62 -4.78 12.49 -15.86
N ASN A 63 -5.08 13.70 -15.41
CA ASN A 63 -4.84 14.87 -16.24
C ASN A 63 -3.35 15.26 -16.24
N LYS A 64 -2.95 16.02 -17.27
CA LYS A 64 -1.55 16.44 -17.44
C LYS A 64 -0.99 17.24 -16.26
N ARG A 65 -1.85 18.01 -15.54
CA ARG A 65 -1.41 18.81 -14.39
C ARG A 65 -1.03 17.92 -13.21
N GLU A 66 -1.83 16.89 -12.94
CA GLU A 66 -1.56 15.90 -11.87
C GLU A 66 -0.29 15.11 -12.16
N ILE A 67 -0.09 14.68 -13.42
CA ILE A 67 1.15 14.04 -13.85
C ILE A 67 2.38 14.94 -13.64
N LYS A 68 2.27 16.22 -14.04
CA LYS A 68 3.36 17.18 -13.82
C LYS A 68 3.66 17.38 -12.34
N PHE A 69 2.63 17.45 -11.51
CA PHE A 69 2.78 17.57 -10.06
C PHE A 69 3.51 16.35 -9.49
N LEU A 70 3.08 15.13 -9.85
CA LEU A 70 3.76 13.91 -9.40
C LEU A 70 5.23 13.90 -9.80
N LEU A 71 5.54 14.14 -11.06
CA LEU A 71 6.92 14.09 -11.58
C LEU A 71 7.80 15.17 -10.94
N ALA A 72 7.27 16.37 -10.70
CA ALA A 72 7.98 17.44 -10.01
C ALA A 72 8.31 17.09 -8.54
N ASN A 73 7.45 16.31 -7.89
CA ASN A 73 7.61 15.90 -6.49
C ASN A 73 8.14 14.47 -6.33
N LEU A 74 8.49 13.79 -7.42
CA LEU A 74 8.88 12.38 -7.40
C LEU A 74 10.06 12.10 -6.48
N LYS A 75 11.08 12.96 -6.50
CA LYS A 75 12.30 12.82 -5.66
C LYS A 75 11.96 12.83 -4.16
N ILE A 76 11.11 13.75 -3.73
CA ILE A 76 10.73 13.85 -2.31
C ILE A 76 9.75 12.74 -1.91
N TYR A 77 8.88 12.31 -2.81
CA TYR A 77 8.03 11.14 -2.62
C TYR A 77 8.86 9.87 -2.42
N ILE A 78 9.83 9.59 -3.28
CA ILE A 78 10.73 8.44 -3.13
C ILE A 78 11.56 8.54 -1.84
N LYS A 79 12.04 9.74 -1.47
CA LYS A 79 12.74 9.96 -0.19
C LYS A 79 11.82 9.65 0.99
N HIS A 80 10.55 10.06 0.95
CA HIS A 80 9.58 9.76 2.00
C HIS A 80 9.41 8.24 2.17
N LEU A 81 9.19 7.50 1.07
CA LEU A 81 9.06 6.04 1.13
C LEU A 81 10.31 5.31 1.60
N LYS A 82 11.51 5.89 1.35
CA LYS A 82 12.77 5.35 1.87
C LYS A 82 12.93 5.56 3.37
N ASN A 83 12.55 6.74 3.85
CA ASN A 83 12.64 7.09 5.27
C ASN A 83 11.57 6.38 6.11
N TYR A 84 10.41 6.13 5.51
CA TYR A 84 9.26 5.50 6.16
C TYR A 84 8.85 4.25 5.37
N PRO A 85 9.52 3.10 5.59
CA PRO A 85 9.27 1.86 4.83
C PRO A 85 7.84 1.35 4.93
N HIS A 86 7.14 1.68 6.03
CA HIS A 86 5.75 1.30 6.29
C HIS A 86 4.73 2.39 5.94
N SER A 87 5.15 3.40 5.16
CA SER A 87 4.24 4.45 4.69
C SER A 87 2.98 3.86 4.07
N LEU A 88 1.85 4.42 4.45
CA LEU A 88 0.52 4.05 3.94
C LEU A 88 0.21 4.71 2.59
N LEU A 89 1.06 5.62 2.11
CA LEU A 89 0.89 6.21 0.80
C LEU A 89 0.92 5.12 -0.28
N VAL A 90 -0.04 5.19 -1.20
CA VAL A 90 -0.08 4.30 -2.36
C VAL A 90 1.24 4.34 -3.12
N LYS A 91 1.75 3.18 -3.53
CA LYS A 91 3.01 3.05 -4.26
C LYS A 91 2.75 3.21 -5.76
N PHE A 92 3.26 4.31 -6.34
CA PHE A 92 3.23 4.52 -7.77
C PHE A 92 4.34 3.72 -8.43
N LEU A 93 3.97 2.90 -9.39
CA LEU A 93 4.87 1.93 -10.03
C LEU A 93 5.24 2.31 -11.45
N GLY A 94 4.50 3.22 -12.06
CA GLY A 94 4.76 3.71 -13.41
C GLY A 94 3.86 4.87 -13.79
N VAL A 95 4.36 5.72 -14.68
CA VAL A 95 3.62 6.85 -15.27
C VAL A 95 3.78 6.80 -16.77
N HIS A 96 2.67 6.82 -17.48
CA HIS A 96 2.66 6.61 -18.92
C HIS A 96 1.75 7.60 -19.63
N LYS A 97 2.04 7.81 -20.92
CA LYS A 97 1.18 8.52 -21.86
C LYS A 97 0.93 7.62 -23.06
N ILE A 98 -0.32 7.34 -23.34
CA ILE A 98 -0.74 6.58 -24.51
C ILE A 98 -1.34 7.53 -25.56
N ARG A 99 -1.00 7.29 -26.80
CA ARG A 99 -1.59 7.97 -27.98
C ARG A 99 -2.04 6.91 -28.98
N ILE A 100 -3.34 6.88 -29.21
CA ILE A 100 -3.98 6.04 -30.21
C ILE A 100 -4.38 6.95 -31.38
N PRO A 101 -4.11 6.60 -32.65
CA PRO A 101 -4.56 7.36 -33.80
C PRO A 101 -6.06 7.62 -33.74
N GLY A 102 -6.48 8.82 -34.06
CA GLY A 102 -7.89 9.23 -34.01
C GLY A 102 -8.44 9.51 -32.60
N SER A 103 -7.67 9.24 -31.54
CA SER A 103 -8.07 9.48 -30.16
C SER A 103 -7.23 10.55 -29.46
N ARG A 104 -7.79 11.18 -28.42
CA ARG A 104 -7.02 12.11 -27.59
C ARG A 104 -6.00 11.33 -26.77
N LYS A 105 -4.78 11.87 -26.64
CA LYS A 105 -3.76 11.33 -25.73
C LYS A 105 -4.28 11.26 -24.30
N LYS A 106 -4.08 10.11 -23.65
CA LYS A 106 -4.39 9.90 -22.23
C LYS A 106 -3.10 9.70 -21.44
N TYR A 107 -3.08 10.20 -20.23
CA TYR A 107 -2.04 9.90 -19.24
C TYR A 107 -2.63 8.93 -18.22
N PHE A 108 -1.84 8.01 -17.75
CA PHE A 108 -2.26 7.11 -16.69
C PHE A 108 -1.10 6.77 -15.76
N ILE A 109 -1.46 6.40 -14.56
CA ILE A 109 -0.56 5.94 -13.52
C ILE A 109 -0.87 4.50 -13.22
N VAL A 110 0.17 3.70 -13.08
CA VAL A 110 0.10 2.36 -12.50
C VAL A 110 0.49 2.44 -11.04
N MET A 111 -0.33 1.89 -10.18
CA MET A 111 -0.10 1.86 -8.74
C MET A 111 -0.40 0.47 -8.18
N GLN A 112 0.15 0.17 -7.02
CA GLN A 112 -0.20 -1.02 -6.30
C GLN A 112 -1.65 -0.96 -5.83
N SER A 113 -2.39 -2.06 -5.95
CA SER A 113 -3.72 -2.17 -5.38
C SER A 113 -3.63 -2.20 -3.85
N VAL A 114 -4.34 -1.28 -3.18
CA VAL A 114 -4.43 -1.27 -1.70
C VAL A 114 -5.16 -2.50 -1.19
N PHE A 115 -6.14 -2.97 -1.95
CA PHE A 115 -7.00 -4.09 -1.59
C PHE A 115 -6.53 -5.43 -2.17
N TYR A 116 -5.22 -5.63 -2.29
CA TYR A 116 -4.66 -6.88 -2.76
C TYR A 116 -4.02 -7.68 -1.61
N PRO A 117 -4.32 -8.99 -1.52
CA PRO A 117 -5.33 -9.79 -2.20
C PRO A 117 -6.76 -9.52 -1.67
N ASP A 118 -7.77 -9.52 -2.54
CA ASP A 118 -9.12 -9.05 -2.21
C ASP A 118 -10.19 -10.15 -2.04
N ASP A 119 -9.80 -11.42 -2.20
CA ASP A 119 -10.73 -12.55 -2.33
C ASP A 119 -11.63 -12.78 -1.09
N ARG A 120 -11.17 -12.33 0.09
CA ARG A 120 -11.89 -12.51 1.37
C ARG A 120 -12.36 -11.20 2.01
N ILE A 121 -12.20 -10.08 1.33
CA ILE A 121 -12.58 -8.77 1.88
C ILE A 121 -14.09 -8.67 2.05
N ASN A 122 -14.53 -8.38 3.27
CA ASN A 122 -15.95 -8.24 3.61
C ASN A 122 -16.51 -6.87 3.23
N ALA A 123 -15.77 -5.81 3.53
CA ALA A 123 -16.22 -4.45 3.27
C ALA A 123 -15.02 -3.55 2.90
N ARG A 124 -15.30 -2.52 2.10
CA ARG A 124 -14.33 -1.54 1.61
C ARG A 124 -14.86 -0.15 1.84
N TYR A 125 -14.00 0.76 2.31
CA TYR A 125 -14.36 2.13 2.65
C TYR A 125 -13.36 3.11 2.05
N ASP A 126 -13.88 4.22 1.57
CA ASP A 126 -13.16 5.44 1.19
C ASP A 126 -13.46 6.50 2.23
N ILE A 127 -12.52 6.79 3.11
CA ILE A 127 -12.68 7.71 4.23
C ILE A 127 -11.98 9.04 3.95
N LYS A 128 -12.66 10.14 4.23
CA LYS A 128 -12.14 11.50 4.13
C LYS A 128 -12.28 12.30 5.43
N GLY A 129 -12.81 11.71 6.48
CA GLY A 129 -13.05 12.34 7.76
C GLY A 129 -14.11 13.45 7.70
N CYS A 130 -15.15 13.33 6.86
CA CYS A 130 -16.20 14.34 6.72
C CYS A 130 -17.57 13.71 6.41
N GLU A 131 -18.63 14.54 6.42
CA GLU A 131 -20.02 14.06 6.35
C GLU A 131 -20.70 14.34 5.00
N VAL A 132 -20.45 15.52 4.42
CA VAL A 132 -21.19 15.98 3.24
C VAL A 132 -20.89 15.08 2.03
N SER A 133 -21.92 14.42 1.51
CA SER A 133 -21.86 13.48 0.38
C SER A 133 -20.98 12.25 0.67
N ARG A 134 -20.93 11.82 1.95
CA ARG A 134 -20.13 10.69 2.41
C ARG A 134 -20.96 9.48 2.84
N TRP A 135 -22.07 9.26 2.17
CA TRP A 135 -22.89 8.05 2.24
C TRP A 135 -22.92 7.36 0.88
N THR A 136 -22.90 6.04 0.88
CA THR A 136 -23.09 5.20 -0.32
C THR A 136 -24.07 4.08 0.04
N GLU A 137 -25.03 3.81 -0.84
CA GLU A 137 -25.93 2.68 -0.67
C GLU A 137 -25.14 1.38 -0.72
N PRO A 138 -25.22 0.52 0.31
CA PRO A 138 -24.60 -0.79 0.29
C PRO A 138 -25.17 -1.67 -0.84
N ALA A 139 -24.35 -2.58 -1.34
CA ALA A 139 -24.86 -3.58 -2.29
C ALA A 139 -25.89 -4.49 -1.60
N PRO A 140 -26.93 -4.93 -2.33
CA PRO A 140 -27.86 -5.92 -1.80
C PRO A 140 -27.16 -7.20 -1.34
N GLU A 141 -27.69 -7.85 -0.33
CA GLU A 141 -27.14 -9.11 0.18
C GLU A 141 -27.09 -10.17 -0.94
N GLY A 142 -25.95 -10.88 -1.02
CA GLY A 142 -25.69 -11.86 -2.09
C GLY A 142 -25.28 -11.27 -3.45
N SER A 143 -25.21 -9.94 -3.56
CA SER A 143 -24.75 -9.28 -4.79
C SER A 143 -23.26 -9.51 -5.03
N GLN A 144 -22.90 -9.73 -6.30
CA GLN A 144 -21.50 -9.78 -6.75
C GLN A 144 -20.90 -8.38 -7.00
N ILE A 145 -21.71 -7.33 -6.82
CA ILE A 145 -21.27 -5.95 -7.04
C ILE A 145 -20.39 -5.50 -5.88
N ILE A 146 -19.17 -5.10 -6.20
CA ILE A 146 -18.25 -4.52 -5.23
C ILE A 146 -18.58 -3.03 -5.08
N VAL A 147 -19.03 -2.65 -3.88
CA VAL A 147 -19.30 -1.26 -3.52
C VAL A 147 -18.23 -0.78 -2.55
N VAL A 148 -17.68 0.41 -2.79
CA VAL A 148 -16.82 1.10 -1.84
C VAL A 148 -17.68 2.07 -1.05
N LEU A 149 -17.83 1.79 0.22
CA LEU A 149 -18.60 2.56 1.19
C LEU A 149 -17.84 3.84 1.59
N LYS A 150 -18.45 4.70 2.39
CA LYS A 150 -17.86 5.99 2.78
C LYS A 150 -17.96 6.21 4.29
N ASP A 151 -17.54 7.38 4.73
CA ASP A 151 -17.42 7.75 6.16
C ASP A 151 -18.68 7.41 6.97
N LEU A 152 -19.86 7.85 6.52
CA LEU A 152 -21.12 7.64 7.25
C LEU A 152 -21.56 6.16 7.28
N ASN A 153 -21.02 5.33 6.40
CA ASN A 153 -21.25 3.88 6.45
C ASN A 153 -20.38 3.18 7.51
N PHE A 154 -19.34 3.85 8.03
CA PHE A 154 -18.43 3.32 9.04
C PHE A 154 -18.83 3.70 10.47
N GLU A 155 -19.86 4.52 10.65
CA GLU A 155 -20.34 4.93 11.97
C GLU A 155 -20.62 3.73 12.89
N GLY A 156 -20.17 3.85 14.15
CA GLY A 156 -20.30 2.78 15.14
C GLY A 156 -19.29 1.64 15.02
N GLN A 157 -18.41 1.67 14.03
CA GLN A 157 -17.38 0.67 13.82
C GLN A 157 -16.01 1.18 14.29
N PHE A 158 -15.10 0.25 14.59
CA PHE A 158 -13.72 0.54 14.99
C PHE A 158 -12.73 -0.37 14.29
N ILE A 159 -11.56 0.19 14.01
CA ILE A 159 -10.38 -0.56 13.59
C ILE A 159 -9.69 -1.05 14.86
N SER A 160 -9.78 -2.35 15.14
CA SER A 160 -9.22 -2.93 16.37
C SER A 160 -7.81 -3.44 16.11
N LEU A 161 -6.81 -2.76 16.67
CA LEU A 161 -5.40 -3.01 16.41
C LEU A 161 -4.60 -3.29 17.70
N GLU A 162 -5.19 -3.05 18.88
CA GLU A 162 -4.51 -3.19 20.16
C GLU A 162 -3.16 -2.43 20.20
N HIS A 163 -2.07 -3.16 20.45
CA HIS A 163 -0.73 -2.58 20.52
C HIS A 163 -0.24 -1.91 19.22
N GLN A 164 -0.82 -2.22 18.06
CA GLN A 164 -0.47 -1.59 16.79
C GLN A 164 -1.22 -0.26 16.54
N ARG A 165 -2.18 0.09 17.38
CA ARG A 165 -2.95 1.33 17.25
C ARG A 165 -2.04 2.57 17.23
N SER A 166 -1.15 2.69 18.21
CA SER A 166 -0.24 3.83 18.30
C SER A 166 0.64 3.97 17.06
N TRP A 167 1.11 2.85 16.53
CA TRP A 167 1.87 2.85 15.29
C TRP A 167 1.03 3.35 14.10
N LEU A 168 -0.21 2.86 13.92
CA LEU A 168 -1.06 3.30 12.80
C LEU A 168 -1.33 4.80 12.89
N VAL A 169 -1.72 5.30 14.06
CA VAL A 169 -1.99 6.73 14.29
C VAL A 169 -0.76 7.56 13.93
N GLN A 170 0.42 7.18 14.40
CA GLN A 170 1.67 7.87 14.12
C GLN A 170 2.03 7.82 12.63
N GLN A 171 1.86 6.67 11.97
CA GLN A 171 2.16 6.56 10.54
C GLN A 171 1.21 7.40 9.69
N VAL A 172 -0.07 7.46 10.05
CA VAL A 172 -1.04 8.35 9.39
C VAL A 172 -0.63 9.82 9.56
N GLU A 173 -0.21 10.21 10.75
CA GLU A 173 0.27 11.57 11.01
C GLU A 173 1.51 11.90 10.16
N ILE A 174 2.49 11.02 10.08
CA ILE A 174 3.69 11.19 9.26
C ILE A 174 3.33 11.37 7.78
N ASP A 175 2.45 10.52 7.25
CA ASP A 175 2.07 10.54 5.84
C ASP A 175 1.19 11.74 5.50
N THR A 176 0.26 12.11 6.36
CA THR A 176 -0.61 13.28 6.14
C THR A 176 0.15 14.60 6.30
N ASN A 177 1.11 14.70 7.22
CA ASN A 177 2.02 15.84 7.33
C ASN A 177 2.92 15.98 6.08
N PHE A 178 3.33 14.87 5.47
CA PHE A 178 4.02 14.90 4.18
C PHE A 178 3.13 15.51 3.09
N LEU A 179 1.87 15.08 2.99
CA LEU A 179 0.91 15.61 2.02
C LEU A 179 0.56 17.08 2.26
N GLN A 180 0.42 17.47 3.53
CA GLN A 180 0.21 18.87 3.94
C GLN A 180 1.34 19.77 3.43
N ARG A 181 2.61 19.38 3.63
CA ARG A 181 3.79 20.13 3.12
C ARG A 181 3.80 20.26 1.60
N LEU A 182 3.19 19.32 0.88
CA LEU A 182 2.98 19.39 -0.57
C LEU A 182 1.75 20.20 -0.97
N ASN A 183 1.07 20.81 -0.01
CA ASN A 183 -0.18 21.55 -0.23
C ASN A 183 -1.29 20.69 -0.88
N VAL A 184 -1.36 19.40 -0.51
CA VAL A 184 -2.32 18.41 -1.00
C VAL A 184 -3.49 18.27 -0.04
N LEU A 185 -4.67 18.08 -0.59
CA LEU A 185 -5.91 17.79 0.15
C LEU A 185 -6.76 16.77 -0.65
N ASP A 186 -7.90 16.42 -0.08
CA ASP A 186 -8.95 15.61 -0.72
C ASP A 186 -8.48 14.17 -1.07
N TYR A 187 -7.37 13.73 -0.48
CA TYR A 187 -6.92 12.34 -0.52
C TYR A 187 -7.84 11.44 0.30
N SER A 188 -7.84 10.15 0.01
CA SER A 188 -8.69 9.17 0.67
C SER A 188 -7.86 8.22 1.50
N PHE A 189 -8.32 7.95 2.71
CA PHE A 189 -7.88 6.83 3.53
C PHE A 189 -8.74 5.63 3.17
N LEU A 190 -8.18 4.72 2.36
CA LEU A 190 -8.83 3.47 2.03
C LEU A 190 -8.69 2.49 3.18
N LEU A 191 -9.80 1.87 3.51
CA LEU A 191 -9.89 0.85 4.54
C LEU A 191 -10.69 -0.35 4.03
N ALA A 192 -10.18 -1.54 4.22
CA ALA A 192 -10.96 -2.77 4.07
C ALA A 192 -10.57 -3.75 5.17
N TYR A 193 -11.41 -4.74 5.40
CA TYR A 193 -11.10 -5.76 6.39
C TYR A 193 -11.67 -7.14 6.01
N GLN A 194 -11.03 -8.16 6.56
CA GLN A 194 -11.47 -9.55 6.52
C GLN A 194 -11.18 -10.26 7.83
N PRO A 195 -11.96 -11.28 8.24
CA PRO A 195 -11.67 -12.06 9.44
C PRO A 195 -10.34 -12.81 9.34
N LEU A 196 -9.61 -12.87 10.44
CA LEU A 196 -8.47 -13.76 10.61
C LEU A 196 -8.97 -15.15 11.05
N HIS A 197 -8.35 -16.20 10.52
CA HIS A 197 -8.51 -17.54 11.06
C HIS A 197 -7.71 -17.70 12.35
N GLN A 198 -8.10 -18.63 13.21
CA GLN A 198 -7.46 -18.83 14.51
C GLN A 198 -5.96 -19.14 14.40
N ASP A 199 -5.56 -19.88 13.39
CA ASP A 199 -4.17 -20.22 13.12
C ASP A 199 -3.32 -19.06 12.60
N GLU A 200 -3.96 -17.99 12.09
CA GLU A 200 -3.27 -16.78 11.63
C GLU A 200 -2.95 -15.81 12.77
N ARG A 201 -3.68 -15.90 13.90
CA ARG A 201 -3.67 -14.87 14.96
C ARG A 201 -2.31 -14.65 15.63
N ASN A 202 -1.45 -15.65 15.67
CA ASN A 202 -0.17 -15.59 16.40
C ASN A 202 1.04 -15.95 15.54
N GLN A 203 0.91 -16.03 14.24
CA GLN A 203 1.98 -16.44 13.34
C GLN A 203 2.60 -15.26 12.59
N SER A 204 3.94 -15.25 12.55
CA SER A 204 4.67 -14.42 11.58
C SER A 204 4.72 -15.15 10.25
N LEU A 205 3.96 -14.68 9.27
CA LEU A 205 3.90 -15.29 7.95
C LEU A 205 4.96 -14.68 7.02
N SER A 206 5.60 -15.52 6.20
CA SER A 206 6.39 -15.03 5.07
C SER A 206 5.46 -14.34 4.05
N PHE A 207 6.02 -13.50 3.18
CA PHE A 207 5.25 -12.78 2.16
C PHE A 207 4.39 -13.74 1.30
N ALA A 208 4.98 -14.81 0.79
CA ALA A 208 4.26 -15.80 0.00
C ALA A 208 3.14 -16.49 0.79
N SER A 209 3.42 -16.86 2.04
CA SER A 209 2.43 -17.46 2.93
C SER A 209 1.30 -16.48 3.26
N LEU A 210 1.63 -15.20 3.47
CA LEU A 210 0.65 -14.15 3.72
C LEU A 210 -0.32 -13.99 2.53
N ILE A 211 0.19 -13.96 1.30
CA ILE A 211 -0.65 -13.89 0.09
C ILE A 211 -1.58 -15.10 0.03
N VAL A 212 -1.04 -16.31 0.20
CA VAL A 212 -1.83 -17.55 0.14
C VAL A 212 -2.92 -17.53 1.22
N ARG A 213 -2.57 -17.20 2.46
CA ARG A 213 -3.53 -17.16 3.57
C ARG A 213 -4.59 -16.07 3.40
N THR A 214 -4.22 -14.94 2.83
CA THR A 214 -5.19 -13.86 2.57
C THR A 214 -6.23 -14.26 1.53
N LYS A 215 -5.84 -15.07 0.53
CA LYS A 215 -6.74 -15.56 -0.53
C LYS A 215 -7.63 -16.72 -0.08
N ARG A 216 -7.09 -17.64 0.74
CA ARG A 216 -7.85 -18.83 1.12
C ARG A 216 -8.94 -18.54 2.14
N SER A 217 -10.16 -18.91 1.78
CA SER A 217 -11.24 -19.08 2.75
C SER A 217 -11.04 -20.43 3.44
N VAL A 218 -10.84 -20.42 4.76
CA VAL A 218 -10.76 -21.63 5.59
C VAL A 218 -11.85 -21.49 6.65
N ASN A 219 -12.52 -22.56 7.01
CA ASN A 219 -13.55 -22.53 8.05
C ASN A 219 -12.96 -21.98 9.36
N PRO A 220 -13.62 -21.01 10.03
CA PRO A 220 -13.18 -20.53 11.33
C PRO A 220 -13.09 -21.72 12.31
N GLY A 221 -11.90 -21.91 12.90
CA GLY A 221 -11.66 -23.01 13.85
C GLY A 221 -11.05 -24.28 13.26
N SER A 222 -10.95 -24.43 11.95
CA SER A 222 -10.16 -25.51 11.37
C SER A 222 -8.68 -25.12 11.34
N SER A 223 -7.83 -25.94 11.94
CA SER A 223 -6.38 -25.81 11.72
C SER A 223 -6.10 -26.01 10.23
N PRO A 224 -5.27 -25.19 9.60
CA PRO A 224 -4.91 -25.44 8.22
C PRO A 224 -4.15 -26.74 8.18
N VAL A 225 -4.70 -27.71 7.47
CA VAL A 225 -3.89 -28.81 7.01
C VAL A 225 -2.88 -28.19 6.05
N TYR A 226 -1.60 -28.19 6.41
CA TYR A 226 -0.52 -27.89 5.49
C TYR A 226 -0.56 -28.89 4.35
N THR A 227 -1.37 -28.63 3.35
CA THR A 227 -1.16 -29.22 2.06
C THR A 227 0.03 -28.49 1.46
N SER A 228 1.22 -29.01 1.73
CA SER A 228 2.36 -28.80 0.87
C SER A 228 1.90 -29.14 -0.53
N VAL A 229 1.75 -28.10 -1.38
CA VAL A 229 1.56 -28.30 -2.81
C VAL A 229 2.93 -28.67 -3.37
N VAL A 230 3.29 -29.93 -3.17
CA VAL A 230 4.19 -30.66 -4.06
C VAL A 230 3.32 -31.77 -4.64
N GLY A 231 2.51 -31.39 -5.57
CA GLY A 231 1.78 -32.30 -6.43
C GLY A 231 2.52 -32.38 -7.76
N VAL A 232 3.48 -33.25 -7.86
CA VAL A 232 3.87 -33.85 -9.12
C VAL A 232 2.93 -35.04 -9.31
N PRO A 233 2.10 -35.09 -10.33
CA PRO A 233 1.34 -36.29 -10.65
C PRO A 233 2.22 -37.24 -11.44
N GLY A 234 2.35 -38.47 -10.97
CA GLY A 234 2.70 -39.63 -11.77
C GLY A 234 4.06 -40.25 -11.50
N ALA A 235 4.09 -41.24 -10.60
CA ALA A 235 4.89 -42.44 -10.75
C ALA A 235 4.22 -43.57 -9.95
N VAL A 236 3.88 -44.60 -10.67
CA VAL A 236 3.39 -45.89 -10.22
C VAL A 236 4.50 -46.60 -9.43
N PRO A 237 4.22 -47.42 -8.40
CA PRO A 237 5.23 -48.10 -7.63
C PRO A 237 5.69 -49.38 -8.37
N ASP A 238 6.99 -49.55 -8.50
CA ASP A 238 7.59 -50.86 -8.68
C ASP A 238 8.53 -51.14 -7.52
N ASP A 239 8.31 -52.30 -6.92
CA ASP A 239 9.16 -52.97 -5.95
C ASP A 239 10.52 -53.33 -6.60
N ASP A 240 11.62 -53.19 -5.95
CA ASP A 240 12.54 -54.22 -5.50
C ASP A 240 13.90 -53.66 -5.02
N ALA A 241 14.30 -54.15 -3.90
CA ALA A 241 15.59 -54.58 -3.35
C ALA A 241 16.90 -53.73 -3.47
N SER A 242 17.49 -53.58 -2.29
CA SER A 242 18.93 -53.77 -1.98
C SER A 242 19.85 -52.53 -1.91
N ARG A 243 20.22 -52.29 -0.68
CA ARG A 243 21.42 -51.69 -0.06
C ARG A 243 22.76 -51.78 -0.83
N PRO A 244 23.83 -51.27 -0.20
CA PRO A 244 24.29 -49.87 -0.04
C PRO A 244 25.74 -49.76 -0.57
N PHE A 245 26.27 -48.56 -0.71
CA PHE A 245 27.73 -48.34 -0.64
C PHE A 245 28.11 -46.92 -0.18
N SER A 246 29.13 -46.89 0.59
CA SER A 246 29.83 -45.94 1.45
C SER A 246 30.66 -44.89 0.70
N GLU A 247 30.88 -43.79 1.47
CA GLU A 247 32.12 -43.01 1.66
C GLU A 247 33.00 -42.58 0.48
N SER A 248 33.33 -41.30 0.48
CA SER A 248 34.64 -40.66 0.68
C SER A 248 34.59 -39.23 0.25
N ASP A 249 34.79 -38.30 1.10
CA ASP A 249 35.98 -37.65 1.67
C ASP A 249 36.95 -37.07 0.63
N SER A 250 37.10 -35.76 0.68
CA SER A 250 38.28 -34.90 0.41
C SER A 250 37.81 -33.46 0.27
N GLY A 251 38.05 -32.52 1.08
CA GLY A 251 39.24 -32.14 1.83
C GLY A 251 40.16 -31.30 0.96
N LEU A 252 40.02 -29.95 1.01
CA LEU A 252 41.14 -29.05 0.76
C LEU A 252 40.90 -27.67 1.39
N LYS A 253 41.62 -27.47 2.48
CA LYS A 253 41.99 -26.16 3.02
C LYS A 253 43.09 -25.57 2.14
N LEU A 254 43.12 -24.27 1.97
CA LEU A 254 44.36 -23.49 1.96
C LEU A 254 44.13 -22.05 2.40
N SER A 255 44.87 -21.70 3.38
CA SER A 255 45.11 -20.45 4.07
C SER A 255 46.12 -19.54 3.33
N HIS A 256 46.15 -18.31 3.71
CA HIS A 256 47.24 -17.39 4.04
C HIS A 256 47.18 -16.07 3.30
N ASP A 257 47.03 -15.02 4.03
CA ASP A 257 47.93 -14.00 4.59
C ASP A 257 48.34 -12.85 3.66
N GLY A 258 48.31 -11.67 4.24
CA GLY A 258 49.08 -10.51 3.76
C GLY A 258 48.38 -9.16 3.97
N ASP A 259 48.37 -8.66 5.11
CA ASP A 259 49.00 -7.47 5.74
C ASP A 259 49.32 -6.28 4.83
N THR A 260 48.87 -5.07 5.13
CA THR A 260 49.59 -3.88 5.64
C THR A 260 48.91 -2.55 5.35
N THR A 261 48.71 -1.79 6.43
CA THR A 261 48.94 -0.33 6.62
C THR A 261 48.28 0.64 5.67
N GLY A 262 47.50 1.63 6.03
CA GLY A 262 47.64 2.60 7.08
C GLY A 262 47.08 3.93 6.62
N SER A 263 46.75 4.73 7.54
CA SER A 263 46.61 6.18 7.46
C SER A 263 45.23 6.78 7.61
N SER A 264 45.04 7.21 8.81
CA SER A 264 44.10 8.18 9.37
C SER A 264 44.03 9.51 8.60
N PHE A 265 42.83 10.04 8.45
CA PHE A 265 42.57 11.47 8.61
C PHE A 265 41.10 11.68 9.07
N SER A 266 40.97 12.13 10.32
CA SER A 266 39.78 12.83 10.81
C SER A 266 39.87 14.30 10.47
N PRO A 267 38.76 14.97 10.27
CA PRO A 267 38.60 16.30 10.82
C PRO A 267 37.40 16.36 11.78
N THR A 268 37.71 16.64 13.00
CA THR A 268 36.86 17.21 14.05
C THR A 268 36.19 18.49 13.58
N CYS A 269 34.91 18.61 13.86
CA CYS A 269 34.21 19.88 13.97
C CYS A 269 33.24 19.86 15.15
N PRO A 270 33.01 20.99 15.82
CA PRO A 270 32.76 21.03 17.25
C PRO A 270 31.31 20.88 17.65
N GLU A 271 31.14 20.35 18.86
CA GLU A 271 29.92 20.27 19.63
C GLU A 271 29.28 21.66 19.84
N HIS A 272 27.98 21.76 19.50
CA HIS A 272 27.14 22.74 20.14
C HIS A 272 26.09 21.99 20.96
N VAL A 273 26.31 22.02 22.25
CA VAL A 273 25.36 21.58 23.27
C VAL A 273 24.26 22.64 23.37
N GLY A 274 23.03 22.25 23.08
CA GLY A 274 21.82 22.99 23.40
C GLY A 274 20.88 22.05 24.17
N PRO A 275 20.11 22.57 25.15
CA PRO A 275 19.51 21.75 26.21
C PRO A 275 18.37 20.90 25.75
N GLY A 276 18.26 19.73 26.40
CA GLY A 276 17.30 18.66 26.15
C GLY A 276 15.84 19.11 26.10
N ALA A 277 15.21 18.73 25.01
CA ALA A 277 13.81 18.41 25.02
C ALA A 277 13.74 16.87 24.92
N ASP A 278 13.16 16.25 25.93
CA ASP A 278 12.82 14.83 25.91
C ASP A 278 11.91 14.59 24.71
N THR A 279 12.49 14.21 23.59
CA THR A 279 11.75 13.56 22.51
C THR A 279 11.36 12.19 23.06
N PRO A 280 10.05 11.86 23.15
CA PRO A 280 9.65 10.51 23.52
C PRO A 280 10.33 9.56 22.54
N GLU A 281 11.13 8.61 23.07
CA GLU A 281 11.72 7.54 22.30
C GLU A 281 10.60 6.88 21.49
N ILE A 282 10.66 7.02 20.18
CA ILE A 282 9.74 6.37 19.27
C ILE A 282 9.99 4.87 19.45
N PRO A 283 9.01 4.12 20.01
CA PRO A 283 9.17 2.68 20.16
C PRO A 283 9.59 2.09 18.82
N ASP A 284 10.56 1.21 18.82
CA ASP A 284 11.15 0.64 17.61
C ASP A 284 10.03 0.12 16.68
N PHE A 285 9.82 0.80 15.56
CA PHE A 285 8.81 0.45 14.56
C PHE A 285 8.88 -1.03 14.15
N LYS A 286 10.06 -1.63 14.19
CA LYS A 286 10.27 -3.05 13.88
C LYS A 286 9.65 -3.98 14.92
N THR A 287 9.61 -3.55 16.18
CA THR A 287 9.05 -4.36 17.28
C THR A 287 7.53 -4.27 17.31
N GLN A 288 6.98 -3.10 17.00
CA GLN A 288 5.53 -2.88 16.98
C GLN A 288 4.83 -3.54 15.79
N ASN A 289 5.56 -3.77 14.70
CA ASN A 289 5.03 -4.30 13.45
C ASN A 289 5.48 -5.75 13.18
N ARG A 290 5.45 -6.60 14.17
CA ARG A 290 5.83 -8.02 14.03
C ARG A 290 5.07 -8.76 12.93
N ARG A 291 3.90 -8.28 12.53
CA ARG A 291 3.05 -8.87 11.48
C ARG A 291 3.21 -8.19 10.13
N LEU A 292 3.85 -7.03 10.08
CA LEU A 292 4.32 -6.46 8.83
C LEU A 292 5.65 -7.13 8.45
N LEU A 293 5.88 -7.28 7.17
CA LEU A 293 7.08 -7.96 6.69
C LEU A 293 8.34 -7.24 7.19
N PRO A 294 9.16 -7.87 8.02
CA PRO A 294 10.35 -7.23 8.57
C PRO A 294 11.32 -6.90 7.45
N ASN A 295 11.96 -5.72 7.54
CA ASN A 295 13.00 -5.23 6.62
C ASN A 295 12.57 -4.94 5.18
N LEU A 296 11.30 -5.07 4.85
CA LEU A 296 10.77 -4.73 3.54
C LEU A 296 9.92 -3.48 3.63
N LYS A 297 9.99 -2.65 2.61
CA LYS A 297 8.93 -1.70 2.33
C LYS A 297 7.69 -2.55 2.17
N ASN A 298 6.66 -2.29 2.97
CA ASN A 298 5.47 -3.13 2.96
C ASN A 298 4.91 -3.24 1.54
N PRO A 299 5.09 -4.38 0.85
CA PRO A 299 4.61 -4.55 -0.52
C PRO A 299 3.09 -4.79 -0.56
N LEU A 300 2.47 -5.00 0.59
CA LEU A 300 1.03 -5.06 0.77
C LEU A 300 0.61 -3.99 1.76
N HIS A 301 -0.59 -3.46 1.57
CA HIS A 301 -1.21 -2.53 2.51
C HIS A 301 -1.97 -3.26 3.64
N VAL A 302 -1.33 -4.24 4.25
CA VAL A 302 -1.96 -5.19 5.21
C VAL A 302 -1.47 -4.93 6.62
N ILE A 303 -2.40 -4.86 7.57
CA ILE A 303 -2.14 -4.75 9.01
C ILE A 303 -3.06 -5.74 9.73
N ASP A 304 -2.49 -6.64 10.52
CA ASP A 304 -3.27 -7.61 11.27
C ASP A 304 -3.62 -7.08 12.66
N GLY A 305 -4.91 -7.01 12.95
CA GLY A 305 -5.43 -6.87 14.30
C GLY A 305 -5.61 -8.23 14.99
N PRO A 306 -6.24 -8.26 16.17
CA PRO A 306 -6.43 -9.52 16.92
C PRO A 306 -7.39 -10.48 16.22
N GLU A 307 -8.41 -9.97 15.57
CA GLU A 307 -9.47 -10.79 14.95
C GLU A 307 -9.61 -10.56 13.45
N GLN A 308 -9.13 -9.42 12.96
CA GLN A 308 -9.31 -9.00 11.58
C GLN A 308 -7.99 -8.57 10.97
N ARG A 309 -7.84 -8.85 9.68
CA ARG A 309 -6.81 -8.29 8.81
C ARG A 309 -7.38 -7.06 8.13
N TYR A 310 -6.66 -5.96 8.25
CA TYR A 310 -7.02 -4.69 7.63
C TYR A 310 -6.15 -4.42 6.42
N PHE A 311 -6.76 -3.81 5.40
CA PHE A 311 -6.07 -3.24 4.25
C PHE A 311 -6.21 -1.73 4.35
N ILE A 312 -5.09 -1.03 4.47
CA ILE A 312 -5.08 0.41 4.71
C ILE A 312 -4.10 1.08 3.76
N GLY A 313 -4.56 2.13 3.07
CA GLY A 313 -3.72 2.93 2.20
C GLY A 313 -4.27 4.32 1.98
N ILE A 314 -3.38 5.28 1.69
CA ILE A 314 -3.74 6.66 1.37
C ILE A 314 -3.56 6.86 -0.13
N ILE A 315 -4.65 7.21 -0.81
CA ILE A 315 -4.70 7.37 -2.27
C ILE A 315 -5.14 8.79 -2.67
N ASP A 316 -5.13 9.07 -3.97
CA ASP A 316 -5.58 10.34 -4.55
C ASP A 316 -4.75 11.56 -4.12
N ILE A 317 -3.45 11.36 -3.94
CA ILE A 317 -2.50 12.35 -3.41
C ILE A 317 -2.04 13.39 -4.44
N PHE A 318 -2.92 13.80 -5.39
CA PHE A 318 -2.58 14.72 -6.48
C PHE A 318 -3.37 16.03 -6.45
N THR A 319 -4.34 16.15 -5.56
CA THR A 319 -5.20 17.34 -5.51
C THR A 319 -4.53 18.44 -4.73
N VAL A 320 -3.96 19.41 -5.46
CA VAL A 320 -3.30 20.57 -4.87
C VAL A 320 -4.34 21.66 -4.51
N TYR A 321 -4.19 22.26 -3.33
CA TYR A 321 -5.02 23.35 -2.86
C TYR A 321 -4.78 24.61 -3.66
N SER A 322 -5.60 24.80 -4.68
CA SER A 322 -5.53 25.93 -5.62
C SER A 322 -6.62 26.97 -5.34
N PHE A 323 -6.53 28.11 -6.01
CA PHE A 323 -7.57 29.17 -5.94
C PHE A 323 -8.98 28.62 -6.25
N LYS A 324 -9.10 27.71 -7.23
CA LYS A 324 -10.37 27.04 -7.53
C LYS A 324 -10.91 26.26 -6.34
N LYS A 325 -10.04 25.57 -5.59
CA LYS A 325 -10.43 24.84 -4.37
C LYS A 325 -10.83 25.78 -3.23
N ARG A 326 -10.24 26.97 -3.13
CA ARG A 326 -10.66 28.00 -2.18
C ARG A 326 -12.06 28.53 -2.47
N LEU A 327 -12.38 28.78 -3.73
CA LEU A 327 -13.73 29.15 -4.14
C LEU A 327 -14.74 28.03 -3.90
N GLU A 328 -14.37 26.77 -4.19
CA GLU A 328 -15.19 25.61 -3.89
C GLU A 328 -15.46 25.49 -2.38
N HIS A 329 -14.44 25.73 -1.56
CA HIS A 329 -14.58 25.78 -0.08
C HIS A 329 -15.60 26.83 0.33
N LEU A 330 -15.44 28.07 -0.12
CA LEU A 330 -16.35 29.17 0.22
C LEU A 330 -17.80 28.84 -0.17
N TRP A 331 -18.01 28.35 -1.38
CA TRP A 331 -19.35 27.97 -1.85
C TRP A 331 -19.96 26.84 -0.99
N LYS A 332 -19.18 25.81 -0.65
CA LYS A 332 -19.64 24.72 0.20
C LYS A 332 -19.95 25.18 1.62
N SER A 333 -19.15 26.09 2.18
CA SER A 333 -19.41 26.68 3.50
C SER A 333 -20.74 27.40 3.57
N LEU A 334 -21.10 28.12 2.51
CA LEU A 334 -22.41 28.79 2.41
C LEU A 334 -23.57 27.79 2.25
N ARG A 335 -23.34 26.70 1.50
CA ARG A 335 -24.40 25.73 1.19
C ARG A 335 -24.62 24.70 2.33
N HIS A 336 -23.62 24.42 3.11
CA HIS A 336 -23.65 23.40 4.17
C HIS A 336 -23.12 23.98 5.50
N PRO A 337 -23.82 24.95 6.11
CA PRO A 337 -23.39 25.54 7.35
C PRO A 337 -23.34 24.48 8.47
N GLY A 338 -22.26 24.49 9.24
CA GLY A 338 -22.08 23.57 10.38
C GLY A 338 -21.78 22.11 10.03
N ARG A 339 -21.70 21.74 8.74
CA ARG A 339 -21.37 20.37 8.32
C ARG A 339 -19.96 20.27 7.73
N SER A 340 -19.27 19.18 8.04
CA SER A 340 -17.93 18.91 7.52
C SER A 340 -17.98 18.42 6.05
N PHE A 341 -17.08 18.95 5.21
CA PHE A 341 -16.92 18.56 3.80
C PHE A 341 -15.44 18.47 3.41
N SER A 342 -15.12 17.74 2.33
CA SER A 342 -13.74 17.38 1.98
C SER A 342 -12.84 18.56 1.58
N THR A 343 -13.41 19.61 0.98
CA THR A 343 -12.65 20.74 0.43
C THR A 343 -12.36 21.78 1.53
N VAL A 344 -11.30 21.59 2.29
CA VAL A 344 -10.79 22.49 3.33
C VAL A 344 -9.31 22.80 3.07
N SER A 345 -8.66 23.62 3.93
CA SER A 345 -7.20 23.79 3.80
C SER A 345 -6.45 22.49 4.05
N PRO A 346 -5.24 22.32 3.50
CA PRO A 346 -4.43 21.12 3.76
C PRO A 346 -4.17 20.87 5.24
N ASP A 347 -3.99 21.92 6.03
CA ASP A 347 -3.81 21.84 7.49
C ASP A 347 -5.06 21.26 8.17
N ALA A 348 -6.22 21.84 7.87
CA ALA A 348 -7.49 21.37 8.42
C ALA A 348 -7.83 19.95 7.95
N TYR A 349 -7.45 19.60 6.71
CA TYR A 349 -7.65 18.26 6.16
C TYR A 349 -6.80 17.23 6.88
N CYS A 350 -5.51 17.53 7.06
CA CYS A 350 -4.56 16.69 7.78
C CYS A 350 -5.04 16.41 9.21
N LEU A 351 -5.31 17.46 9.98
CA LEU A 351 -5.78 17.34 11.37
C LEU A 351 -7.05 16.52 11.47
N ARG A 352 -8.02 16.78 10.60
CA ARG A 352 -9.31 16.06 10.61
C ARG A 352 -9.16 14.58 10.31
N LEU A 353 -8.35 14.19 9.32
CA LEU A 353 -8.15 12.78 9.03
C LEU A 353 -7.39 12.07 10.16
N CYS A 354 -6.38 12.72 10.75
CA CYS A 354 -5.69 12.19 11.93
C CYS A 354 -6.66 11.99 13.09
N GLN A 355 -7.53 12.97 13.36
CA GLN A 355 -8.54 12.88 14.42
C GLN A 355 -9.52 11.74 14.12
N TRP A 356 -10.00 11.61 12.88
CA TRP A 356 -10.89 10.52 12.49
C TRP A 356 -10.25 9.14 12.78
N VAL A 357 -8.97 8.98 12.42
CA VAL A 357 -8.25 7.72 12.67
C VAL A 357 -8.10 7.47 14.18
N GLN A 358 -7.80 8.49 14.97
CA GLN A 358 -7.72 8.37 16.43
C GLN A 358 -9.05 7.93 17.05
N ASP A 359 -10.15 8.52 16.60
CA ASP A 359 -11.49 8.27 17.12
C ASP A 359 -12.06 6.90 16.72
N HIS A 360 -11.59 6.35 15.58
CA HIS A 360 -12.09 5.07 15.03
C HIS A 360 -11.10 3.90 15.17
N THR A 361 -10.05 4.04 15.97
CA THR A 361 -9.09 2.97 16.27
C THR A 361 -9.05 2.63 17.76
N LYS A 362 -8.95 1.38 18.11
CA LYS A 362 -8.85 0.87 19.49
C LYS A 362 -7.89 -0.31 19.61
#